data_73ebbc1fdf9a0d35ea12d0ebd3e6a9cc
#
_entry.id   73ebbc1fdf9a0d35ea12d0ebd3e6a9cc
#
_cell.length_a   1.000
_cell.length_b   1.000
_cell.length_c   1.000
_cell.angle_alpha   90.00
_cell.angle_beta   90.00
_cell.angle_gamma   90.00
#
_symmetry.space_group_name_H-M   'P 1'
#
loop_
_entity.id
_entity.type
_entity.pdbx_description
1 polymer ?
#
loop_
_entity_poly.entity_id
_entity_poly.type
_entity_poly.pdbx_seq_one_letter_code
_entity_poly.pdbx_strand_id
1 'polypeptide(L)'
;MNYKNALEHSIFETISKSAEELQVDCYVIGGFVRDFLLKRGNPKDIDIVAIGSGIELARQVAKNLPNKPKVQVFKTYGTAMLRFEDIEIEFVGARKESYHEDSRNPVVENGTLEDDQNRRDFTINALALSLNKSNFGDLLDPFQGVLDLENKIIRTPLNPDITYSDDPLRMMRAIRFATQLHFTIEPESLQAISKNNSRLEIITNERIVVELNKILESPKPSIGFLLLEETGLLKHILPELTALKGIDEIEGQRHKDNFYHTLEVVDNIAENTDNLWLRWAALLHDIGKAPTKRFHKKNGWTFHAHEFEGSKMVYHLFKRLKMPLNDKMKYVQKMVFMSSRPIALADDMVSDSAVRRLVFDAGDYVDDLMTLCEADITTKNPKKFQKYHNNFKLVRDKIVEVEERDQIRNFQPPVSGEEIMETFGIKPSREIGTIKEKIKEAILEGEIPNEHEAAFQLMLKEGERLGLTRV
;
A
#
# COMPACT_ATOMS: atom_id res chain seq x y z
N MET A 1 6.46 -37.99 0.48
CA MET A 1 6.74 -37.32 1.78
C MET A 1 5.42 -37.12 2.50
N ASN A 2 5.40 -37.31 3.82
CA ASN A 2 4.18 -37.12 4.61
C ASN A 2 4.37 -35.96 5.62
N TYR A 3 3.42 -35.05 5.66
CA TYR A 3 3.42 -33.85 6.51
C TYR A 3 2.17 -33.80 7.40
N LYS A 4 1.84 -34.94 8.04
CA LYS A 4 0.70 -35.02 8.97
C LYS A 4 0.77 -33.96 10.08
N ASN A 5 1.97 -33.57 10.48
CA ASN A 5 2.20 -32.52 11.47
C ASN A 5 1.76 -31.10 11.02
N ALA A 6 1.52 -30.87 9.72
CA ALA A 6 0.88 -29.65 9.24
C ALA A 6 -0.63 -29.63 9.53
N LEU A 7 -1.22 -30.79 9.77
CA LEU A 7 -2.66 -31.02 9.84
C LEU A 7 -3.14 -31.33 11.27
N GLU A 8 -2.44 -30.84 12.29
CA GLU A 8 -2.76 -31.11 13.71
C GLU A 8 -4.03 -30.41 14.20
N HIS A 9 -4.45 -29.34 13.51
CA HIS A 9 -5.68 -28.64 13.88
C HIS A 9 -6.91 -29.54 13.63
N SER A 10 -7.83 -29.63 14.60
CA SER A 10 -9.01 -30.51 14.56
C SER A 10 -9.92 -30.34 13.35
N ILE A 11 -9.85 -29.20 12.69
CA ILE A 11 -10.63 -28.91 11.48
C ILE A 11 -10.29 -29.89 10.34
N PHE A 12 -9.02 -30.27 10.19
CA PHE A 12 -8.61 -31.18 9.12
C PHE A 12 -9.15 -32.61 9.30
N GLU A 13 -9.24 -33.08 10.55
CA GLU A 13 -9.90 -34.37 10.84
C GLU A 13 -11.40 -34.29 10.53
N THR A 14 -12.04 -33.17 10.86
CA THR A 14 -13.47 -32.97 10.55
C THR A 14 -13.72 -32.90 9.04
N ILE A 15 -12.83 -32.24 8.29
CA ILE A 15 -12.92 -32.19 6.82
C ILE A 15 -12.71 -33.58 6.23
N SER A 16 -11.69 -34.31 6.70
CA SER A 16 -11.41 -35.69 6.25
C SER A 16 -12.59 -36.62 6.45
N LYS A 17 -13.19 -36.59 7.66
CA LYS A 17 -14.38 -37.39 7.97
C LYS A 17 -15.58 -37.00 7.08
N SER A 18 -15.81 -35.72 6.89
CA SER A 18 -16.90 -35.21 6.05
C SER A 18 -16.76 -35.62 4.59
N ALA A 19 -15.52 -35.63 4.09
CA ALA A 19 -15.20 -36.10 2.73
C ALA A 19 -15.43 -37.63 2.60
N GLU A 20 -15.03 -38.41 3.61
CA GLU A 20 -15.31 -39.87 3.66
C GLU A 20 -16.82 -40.14 3.64
N GLU A 21 -17.63 -39.41 4.41
CA GLU A 21 -19.09 -39.52 4.42
C GLU A 21 -19.73 -39.22 3.04
N LEU A 22 -19.15 -38.32 2.27
CA LEU A 22 -19.59 -37.96 0.91
C LEU A 22 -18.94 -38.79 -0.17
N GLN A 23 -18.00 -39.66 0.16
CA GLN A 23 -17.19 -40.48 -0.78
C GLN A 23 -16.47 -39.61 -1.83
N VAL A 24 -15.90 -38.48 -1.40
CA VAL A 24 -15.13 -37.57 -2.26
C VAL A 24 -13.71 -37.43 -1.72
N ASP A 25 -12.73 -37.38 -2.60
CA ASP A 25 -11.37 -37.07 -2.25
C ASP A 25 -11.22 -35.55 -2.02
N CYS A 26 -10.40 -35.16 -1.05
CA CYS A 26 -10.11 -33.77 -0.78
C CYS A 26 -8.67 -33.51 -0.32
N TYR A 27 -8.24 -32.26 -0.55
CA TYR A 27 -6.87 -31.84 -0.36
C TYR A 27 -6.84 -30.41 0.18
N VAL A 28 -5.90 -30.11 1.10
CA VAL A 28 -5.52 -28.75 1.38
C VAL A 28 -4.41 -28.33 0.42
N ILE A 29 -4.50 -27.11 -0.14
CA ILE A 29 -3.64 -26.71 -1.26
C ILE A 29 -3.19 -25.24 -1.14
N GLY A 30 -2.12 -24.91 -1.81
CA GLY A 30 -1.73 -23.50 -2.04
C GLY A 30 -0.97 -22.85 -0.90
N GLY A 31 -1.40 -21.66 -0.50
CA GLY A 31 -0.72 -20.82 0.48
C GLY A 31 -0.45 -21.48 1.81
N PHE A 32 -1.42 -22.27 2.32
CA PHE A 32 -1.26 -23.01 3.56
C PHE A 32 -0.07 -23.96 3.51
N VAL A 33 0.04 -24.80 2.48
CA VAL A 33 1.11 -25.79 2.34
C VAL A 33 2.46 -25.12 2.15
N ARG A 34 2.51 -24.10 1.29
CA ARG A 34 3.72 -23.29 1.06
C ARG A 34 4.23 -22.67 2.37
N ASP A 35 3.36 -21.96 3.10
CA ASP A 35 3.77 -21.20 4.28
C ASP A 35 4.15 -22.13 5.44
N PHE A 36 3.52 -23.30 5.56
CA PHE A 36 3.96 -24.35 6.46
C PHE A 36 5.40 -24.82 6.15
N LEU A 37 5.69 -25.13 4.88
CA LEU A 37 7.02 -25.58 4.46
C LEU A 37 8.09 -24.49 4.65
N LEU A 38 7.71 -23.21 4.48
CA LEU A 38 8.57 -22.05 4.74
C LEU A 38 8.68 -21.67 6.22
N LYS A 39 7.97 -22.37 7.12
CA LYS A 39 7.91 -22.08 8.57
C LYS A 39 7.47 -20.64 8.87
N ARG A 40 6.50 -20.12 8.11
CA ARG A 40 5.97 -18.74 8.23
C ARG A 40 4.80 -18.61 9.20
N GLY A 41 4.60 -19.56 10.08
CA GLY A 41 3.49 -19.63 11.01
C GLY A 41 2.28 -20.37 10.46
N ASN A 42 1.16 -20.32 11.17
CA ASN A 42 -0.08 -20.98 10.77
C ASN A 42 -0.95 -19.99 9.99
N PRO A 43 -1.15 -20.20 8.69
CA PRO A 43 -2.07 -19.38 7.90
C PRO A 43 -3.49 -19.50 8.46
N LYS A 44 -4.21 -18.37 8.46
CA LYS A 44 -5.63 -18.33 8.87
C LYS A 44 -6.58 -18.59 7.71
N ASP A 45 -6.07 -18.55 6.49
CA ASP A 45 -6.80 -18.82 5.26
C ASP A 45 -6.41 -20.20 4.74
N ILE A 46 -7.37 -21.09 4.58
CA ILE A 46 -7.17 -22.48 4.16
C ILE A 46 -8.02 -22.75 2.92
N ASP A 47 -7.36 -23.17 1.84
CA ASP A 47 -8.02 -23.59 0.60
C ASP A 47 -8.15 -25.11 0.57
N ILE A 48 -9.38 -25.61 0.44
CA ILE A 48 -9.71 -27.03 0.30
C ILE A 48 -10.22 -27.29 -1.10
N VAL A 49 -9.61 -28.23 -1.80
CA VAL A 49 -10.06 -28.73 -3.10
C VAL A 49 -10.73 -30.09 -2.90
N ALA A 50 -11.98 -30.22 -3.38
CA ALA A 50 -12.73 -31.46 -3.43
C ALA A 50 -12.79 -32.02 -4.84
N ILE A 51 -12.58 -33.33 -5.02
CA ILE A 51 -12.87 -33.97 -6.32
C ILE A 51 -14.37 -34.24 -6.38
N GLY A 52 -15.09 -33.17 -6.72
CA GLY A 52 -16.55 -33.09 -6.68
C GLY A 52 -17.03 -31.70 -6.27
N SER A 53 -18.12 -31.64 -5.50
CA SER A 53 -18.71 -30.37 -5.08
C SER A 53 -18.07 -29.81 -3.80
N GLY A 54 -17.31 -28.73 -3.92
CA GLY A 54 -16.80 -27.98 -2.75
C GLY A 54 -17.92 -27.44 -1.86
N ILE A 55 -19.06 -27.07 -2.46
CA ILE A 55 -20.24 -26.56 -1.72
C ILE A 55 -20.85 -27.65 -0.84
N GLU A 56 -20.98 -28.89 -1.35
CA GLU A 56 -21.51 -30.00 -0.57
C GLU A 56 -20.57 -30.40 0.54
N LEU A 57 -19.26 -30.44 0.27
CA LEU A 57 -18.25 -30.71 1.28
C LEU A 57 -18.30 -29.64 2.40
N ALA A 58 -18.37 -28.35 2.07
CA ALA A 58 -18.48 -27.27 3.05
C ALA A 58 -19.72 -27.42 3.96
N ARG A 59 -20.87 -27.80 3.37
CA ARG A 59 -22.11 -28.04 4.11
C ARG A 59 -22.00 -29.25 5.05
N GLN A 60 -21.35 -30.33 4.61
CA GLN A 60 -21.16 -31.52 5.44
C GLN A 60 -20.19 -31.23 6.59
N VAL A 61 -19.09 -30.48 6.33
CA VAL A 61 -18.15 -30.00 7.35
C VAL A 61 -18.89 -29.15 8.39
N ALA A 62 -19.67 -28.19 7.96
CA ALA A 62 -20.44 -27.33 8.87
C ALA A 62 -21.44 -28.13 9.74
N LYS A 63 -22.03 -29.19 9.18
CA LYS A 63 -22.94 -30.10 9.93
C LYS A 63 -22.19 -30.90 11.00
N ASN A 64 -20.94 -31.29 10.72
CA ASN A 64 -20.11 -32.09 11.63
C ASN A 64 -19.35 -31.24 12.65
N LEU A 65 -19.28 -29.91 12.47
CA LEU A 65 -18.66 -29.01 13.43
C LEU A 65 -19.58 -28.67 14.61
N PRO A 66 -19.00 -28.41 15.81
CA PRO A 66 -19.73 -27.79 16.92
C PRO A 66 -20.35 -26.47 16.45
N ASN A 67 -21.49 -26.10 17.00
CA ASN A 67 -22.21 -24.84 16.67
C ASN A 67 -22.70 -24.69 15.21
N LYS A 68 -22.48 -25.66 14.34
CA LYS A 68 -22.94 -25.68 12.94
C LYS A 68 -22.76 -24.33 12.25
N PRO A 69 -21.53 -23.88 11.98
CA PRO A 69 -21.26 -22.55 11.46
C PRO A 69 -21.96 -22.31 10.13
N LYS A 70 -22.30 -21.06 9.84
CA LYS A 70 -22.97 -20.67 8.60
C LYS A 70 -22.01 -20.82 7.43
N VAL A 71 -22.44 -21.53 6.37
CA VAL A 71 -21.73 -21.64 5.10
C VAL A 71 -22.16 -20.51 4.18
N GLN A 72 -21.20 -19.72 3.71
CA GLN A 72 -21.40 -18.73 2.65
C GLN A 72 -21.16 -19.42 1.29
N VAL A 73 -22.15 -19.37 0.40
CA VAL A 73 -22.08 -20.04 -0.90
C VAL A 73 -21.98 -19.03 -2.03
N PHE A 74 -20.97 -19.17 -2.87
CA PHE A 74 -20.73 -18.35 -4.06
C PHE A 74 -21.05 -19.18 -5.31
N LYS A 75 -22.34 -19.29 -5.64
CA LYS A 75 -22.85 -20.18 -6.70
C LYS A 75 -22.20 -19.95 -8.06
N THR A 76 -21.96 -18.68 -8.42
CA THR A 76 -21.34 -18.30 -9.71
C THR A 76 -19.94 -18.89 -9.87
N TYR A 77 -19.22 -19.08 -8.76
CA TYR A 77 -17.84 -19.59 -8.76
C TYR A 77 -17.76 -21.07 -8.34
N GLY A 78 -18.87 -21.68 -7.94
CA GLY A 78 -18.90 -23.05 -7.44
C GLY A 78 -18.12 -23.22 -6.12
N THR A 79 -17.94 -22.16 -5.33
CA THR A 79 -17.16 -22.16 -4.09
C THR A 79 -18.05 -21.92 -2.87
N ALA A 80 -17.57 -22.33 -1.71
CA ALA A 80 -18.20 -22.04 -0.42
C ALA A 80 -17.14 -21.74 0.63
N MET A 81 -17.51 -20.92 1.59
CA MET A 81 -16.62 -20.49 2.69
C MET A 81 -17.31 -20.71 4.02
N LEU A 82 -16.57 -21.13 5.02
CA LEU A 82 -16.99 -21.13 6.42
C LEU A 82 -15.88 -20.62 7.32
N ARG A 83 -16.27 -20.10 8.48
CA ARG A 83 -15.34 -19.71 9.55
C ARG A 83 -15.45 -20.69 10.70
N PHE A 84 -14.33 -21.16 11.17
CA PHE A 84 -14.21 -21.98 12.36
C PHE A 84 -13.08 -21.40 13.24
N GLU A 85 -13.46 -20.96 14.45
CA GLU A 85 -12.58 -20.18 15.32
C GLU A 85 -12.08 -18.90 14.60
N ASP A 86 -10.78 -18.71 14.48
CA ASP A 86 -10.16 -17.59 13.77
C ASP A 86 -9.66 -17.96 12.35
N ILE A 87 -10.06 -19.16 11.87
CA ILE A 87 -9.67 -19.70 10.57
C ILE A 87 -10.83 -19.49 9.57
N GLU A 88 -10.49 -19.01 8.38
CA GLU A 88 -11.36 -18.95 7.22
C GLU A 88 -11.03 -20.07 6.24
N ILE A 89 -12.02 -20.86 5.86
CA ILE A 89 -11.82 -22.05 5.02
C ILE A 89 -12.64 -21.90 3.77
N GLU A 90 -11.98 -21.87 2.63
CA GLU A 90 -12.61 -21.88 1.31
C GLU A 90 -12.63 -23.29 0.74
N PHE A 91 -13.78 -23.72 0.23
CA PHE A 91 -13.99 -25.01 -0.39
C PHE A 91 -14.30 -24.81 -1.87
N VAL A 92 -13.48 -25.43 -2.73
CA VAL A 92 -13.65 -25.39 -4.19
C VAL A 92 -13.75 -26.81 -4.73
N GLY A 93 -14.60 -27.02 -5.74
CA GLY A 93 -14.51 -28.24 -6.55
C GLY A 93 -13.27 -28.18 -7.45
N ALA A 94 -12.55 -29.30 -7.59
CA ALA A 94 -11.49 -29.40 -8.58
C ALA A 94 -12.04 -29.08 -9.97
N ARG A 95 -11.34 -28.23 -10.71
CA ARG A 95 -11.84 -27.73 -11.99
C ARG A 95 -10.76 -27.65 -13.05
N LYS A 96 -11.19 -27.89 -14.28
CA LYS A 96 -10.45 -27.58 -15.48
C LYS A 96 -10.91 -26.24 -16.03
N GLU A 97 -9.97 -25.40 -16.40
CA GLU A 97 -10.24 -24.09 -16.97
C GLU A 97 -9.75 -24.02 -18.41
N SER A 98 -10.54 -23.39 -19.28
CA SER A 98 -10.14 -23.05 -20.64
C SER A 98 -10.41 -21.57 -20.88
N TYR A 99 -9.48 -20.87 -21.54
CA TYR A 99 -9.51 -19.42 -21.72
C TYR A 99 -9.69 -19.06 -23.19
N HIS A 100 -10.33 -17.93 -23.45
CA HIS A 100 -10.42 -17.28 -24.75
C HIS A 100 -9.49 -16.05 -24.80
N GLU A 101 -8.93 -15.74 -25.97
CA GLU A 101 -7.94 -14.66 -26.12
C GLU A 101 -8.40 -13.29 -25.60
N ASP A 102 -9.69 -12.97 -25.76
CA ASP A 102 -10.26 -11.68 -25.38
C ASP A 102 -10.86 -11.63 -23.97
N SER A 103 -10.78 -12.73 -23.21
CA SER A 103 -11.41 -12.84 -21.90
C SER A 103 -10.51 -13.58 -20.90
N ARG A 104 -10.34 -12.98 -19.72
CA ARG A 104 -9.73 -13.64 -18.58
C ARG A 104 -10.69 -14.56 -17.80
N ASN A 105 -11.99 -14.56 -18.15
CA ASN A 105 -12.97 -15.40 -17.49
C ASN A 105 -12.95 -16.78 -18.15
N PRO A 106 -12.49 -17.84 -17.45
CA PRO A 106 -12.43 -19.17 -18.04
C PRO A 106 -13.82 -19.79 -18.19
N VAL A 107 -13.94 -20.69 -19.15
CA VAL A 107 -14.97 -21.73 -19.12
C VAL A 107 -14.51 -22.78 -18.12
N VAL A 108 -15.35 -23.11 -17.16
CA VAL A 108 -15.02 -24.00 -16.03
C VAL A 108 -15.80 -25.30 -16.16
N GLU A 109 -15.09 -26.42 -16.10
CA GLU A 109 -15.62 -27.78 -16.06
C GLU A 109 -15.12 -28.50 -14.81
N ASN A 110 -15.82 -29.56 -14.38
CA ASN A 110 -15.32 -30.44 -13.32
C ASN A 110 -14.00 -31.07 -13.76
N GLY A 111 -13.00 -31.04 -12.90
CA GLY A 111 -11.66 -31.54 -13.19
C GLY A 111 -11.14 -32.51 -12.12
N THR A 112 -9.97 -33.02 -12.38
CA THR A 112 -9.15 -33.79 -11.43
C THR A 112 -8.30 -32.87 -10.56
N LEU A 113 -7.62 -33.41 -9.57
CA LEU A 113 -6.63 -32.65 -8.79
C LEU A 113 -5.51 -32.11 -9.71
N GLU A 114 -5.08 -32.92 -10.67
CA GLU A 114 -4.04 -32.54 -11.64
C GLU A 114 -4.49 -31.33 -12.48
N ASP A 115 -5.75 -31.32 -12.95
CA ASP A 115 -6.31 -30.16 -13.65
C ASP A 115 -6.29 -28.90 -12.77
N ASP A 116 -6.63 -29.03 -11.48
CA ASP A 116 -6.62 -27.91 -10.54
C ASP A 116 -5.19 -27.41 -10.26
N GLN A 117 -4.22 -28.31 -10.14
CA GLN A 117 -2.82 -27.94 -9.97
C GLN A 117 -2.22 -27.30 -11.23
N ASN A 118 -2.57 -27.79 -12.41
CA ASN A 118 -2.11 -27.27 -13.71
C ASN A 118 -2.53 -25.82 -13.95
N ARG A 119 -3.74 -25.41 -13.51
CA ARG A 119 -4.27 -24.05 -13.70
C ARG A 119 -3.72 -23.02 -12.69
N ARG A 120 -2.96 -23.44 -11.68
CA ARG A 120 -2.44 -22.53 -10.67
C ARG A 120 -1.35 -21.62 -11.23
N ASP A 121 -1.12 -20.51 -10.52
CA ASP A 121 -0.17 -19.50 -10.95
C ASP A 121 1.29 -19.98 -10.86
N PHE A 122 1.66 -20.59 -9.72
CA PHE A 122 3.06 -20.98 -9.46
C PHE A 122 3.17 -22.38 -8.83
N THR A 123 4.30 -23.05 -9.10
CA THR A 123 4.62 -24.38 -8.58
C THR A 123 4.50 -24.44 -7.05
N ILE A 124 5.00 -23.40 -6.38
CA ILE A 124 4.96 -23.27 -4.91
C ILE A 124 3.54 -23.11 -4.34
N ASN A 125 2.57 -22.72 -5.16
CA ASN A 125 1.15 -22.60 -4.81
C ASN A 125 0.32 -23.79 -5.34
N ALA A 126 0.93 -24.73 -6.06
CA ALA A 126 0.31 -25.94 -6.54
C ALA A 126 0.56 -27.17 -5.61
N LEU A 127 1.29 -26.97 -4.53
CA LEU A 127 1.53 -27.98 -3.51
C LEU A 127 0.23 -28.33 -2.77
N ALA A 128 -0.06 -29.63 -2.62
CA ALA A 128 -1.24 -30.11 -1.94
C ALA A 128 -0.88 -31.19 -0.88
N LEU A 129 -1.63 -31.21 0.22
CA LEU A 129 -1.60 -32.31 1.19
C LEU A 129 -2.92 -33.06 1.16
N SER A 130 -2.87 -34.38 1.09
CA SER A 130 -4.05 -35.20 1.11
C SER A 130 -4.74 -35.18 2.49
N LEU A 131 -6.05 -35.00 2.47
CA LEU A 131 -6.94 -35.15 3.63
C LEU A 131 -7.70 -36.50 3.60
N ASN A 132 -7.42 -37.36 2.61
CA ASN A 132 -8.06 -38.67 2.49
C ASN A 132 -7.51 -39.62 3.54
N LYS A 133 -8.37 -40.43 4.13
CA LYS A 133 -7.99 -41.34 5.24
C LYS A 133 -6.87 -42.29 4.91
N SER A 134 -6.80 -42.77 3.67
CA SER A 134 -5.80 -43.76 3.22
C SER A 134 -4.39 -43.21 3.12
N ASN A 135 -4.23 -41.91 2.91
CA ASN A 135 -2.96 -41.22 2.67
C ASN A 135 -2.92 -39.83 3.30
N PHE A 136 -3.55 -39.66 4.47
CA PHE A 136 -3.65 -38.40 5.19
C PHE A 136 -2.27 -37.78 5.48
N GLY A 137 -2.07 -36.55 5.02
CA GLY A 137 -0.82 -35.82 5.15
C GLY A 137 0.21 -36.09 4.04
N ASP A 138 -0.09 -36.94 3.05
CA ASP A 138 0.82 -37.15 1.92
C ASP A 138 0.85 -35.92 1.03
N LEU A 139 2.09 -35.53 0.66
CA LEU A 139 2.34 -34.39 -0.23
C LEU A 139 2.19 -34.81 -1.70
N LEU A 140 1.45 -34.01 -2.45
CA LEU A 140 1.34 -34.08 -3.90
C LEU A 140 2.02 -32.85 -4.52
N ASP A 141 3.14 -33.10 -5.18
CA ASP A 141 4.01 -32.09 -5.78
C ASP A 141 4.40 -32.47 -7.22
N PRO A 142 3.49 -32.37 -8.20
CA PRO A 142 3.77 -32.80 -9.57
C PRO A 142 4.77 -31.90 -10.30
N PHE A 143 5.02 -30.68 -9.82
CA PHE A 143 5.85 -29.68 -10.47
C PHE A 143 7.16 -29.36 -9.75
N GLN A 144 7.56 -30.15 -8.76
CA GLN A 144 8.75 -29.91 -7.95
C GLN A 144 8.71 -28.56 -7.20
N GLY A 145 7.53 -28.17 -6.73
CA GLY A 145 7.33 -26.91 -6.01
C GLY A 145 8.13 -26.86 -4.70
N VAL A 146 8.39 -27.98 -4.05
CA VAL A 146 9.29 -28.05 -2.87
C VAL A 146 10.71 -27.65 -3.25
N LEU A 147 11.22 -28.12 -4.39
CA LEU A 147 12.54 -27.75 -4.88
C LEU A 147 12.61 -26.27 -5.24
N ASP A 148 11.54 -25.71 -5.82
CA ASP A 148 11.45 -24.29 -6.10
C ASP A 148 11.39 -23.44 -4.80
N LEU A 149 10.74 -23.93 -3.73
CA LEU A 149 10.79 -23.32 -2.39
C LEU A 149 12.21 -23.29 -1.83
N GLU A 150 12.93 -24.41 -1.90
CA GLU A 150 14.32 -24.55 -1.41
C GLU A 150 15.26 -23.63 -2.19
N ASN A 151 15.10 -23.53 -3.51
CA ASN A 151 15.90 -22.69 -4.39
C ASN A 151 15.42 -21.23 -4.46
N LYS A 152 14.30 -20.90 -3.77
CA LYS A 152 13.69 -19.55 -3.76
C LYS A 152 13.34 -19.07 -5.16
N ILE A 153 12.63 -19.89 -5.92
CA ILE A 153 12.23 -19.62 -7.31
C ILE A 153 10.71 -19.46 -7.41
N ILE A 154 10.27 -18.45 -8.17
CA ILE A 154 8.89 -18.30 -8.65
C ILE A 154 8.83 -18.83 -10.07
N ARG A 155 8.13 -19.93 -10.28
CA ARG A 155 8.00 -20.64 -11.55
C ARG A 155 6.54 -20.99 -11.79
N THR A 156 6.06 -20.91 -13.03
CA THR A 156 4.72 -21.38 -13.40
C THR A 156 4.68 -22.91 -13.55
N PRO A 157 3.58 -23.58 -13.20
CA PRO A 157 3.45 -25.04 -13.40
C PRO A 157 3.60 -25.48 -14.86
N LEU A 158 3.03 -24.68 -15.76
CA LEU A 158 3.04 -24.91 -17.21
C LEU A 158 3.80 -23.78 -17.91
N ASN A 159 3.71 -23.76 -19.25
CA ASN A 159 4.33 -22.74 -20.07
C ASN A 159 3.97 -21.32 -19.60
N PRO A 160 4.94 -20.46 -19.24
CA PRO A 160 4.67 -19.15 -18.67
C PRO A 160 3.98 -18.19 -19.66
N ASP A 161 4.26 -18.27 -20.96
CA ASP A 161 3.56 -17.43 -21.96
C ASP A 161 2.06 -17.70 -21.95
N ILE A 162 1.65 -18.96 -21.89
CA ILE A 162 0.24 -19.36 -21.80
C ILE A 162 -0.34 -18.92 -20.46
N THR A 163 0.35 -19.22 -19.37
CA THR A 163 -0.10 -18.91 -18.00
C THR A 163 -0.38 -17.41 -17.81
N TYR A 164 0.46 -16.53 -18.33
CA TYR A 164 0.29 -15.08 -18.23
C TYR A 164 -0.65 -14.51 -19.30
N SER A 165 -0.78 -15.17 -20.43
CA SER A 165 -1.80 -14.81 -21.43
C SER A 165 -3.21 -15.13 -20.94
N ASP A 166 -3.41 -16.26 -20.29
CA ASP A 166 -4.71 -16.71 -19.76
C ASP A 166 -5.23 -15.78 -18.65
N ASP A 167 -4.42 -15.48 -17.63
CA ASP A 167 -4.75 -14.48 -16.62
C ASP A 167 -3.57 -13.54 -16.39
N PRO A 168 -3.56 -12.37 -17.04
CA PRO A 168 -2.47 -11.40 -16.93
C PRO A 168 -2.22 -10.87 -15.52
N LEU A 169 -3.18 -10.99 -14.58
CA LEU A 169 -2.94 -10.63 -13.19
C LEU A 169 -1.85 -11.50 -12.54
N ARG A 170 -1.63 -12.71 -13.05
CA ARG A 170 -0.56 -13.61 -12.58
C ARG A 170 0.83 -12.98 -12.74
N MET A 171 1.03 -12.07 -13.70
CA MET A 171 2.27 -11.28 -13.83
C MET A 171 2.51 -10.41 -12.58
N MET A 172 1.47 -9.69 -12.12
CA MET A 172 1.53 -8.91 -10.88
C MET A 172 1.75 -9.80 -9.65
N ARG A 173 1.10 -10.97 -9.63
CA ARG A 173 1.25 -11.95 -8.55
C ARG A 173 2.68 -12.53 -8.49
N ALA A 174 3.31 -12.80 -9.65
CA ALA A 174 4.71 -13.24 -9.71
C ALA A 174 5.63 -12.24 -9.03
N ILE A 175 5.51 -10.96 -9.39
CA ILE A 175 6.31 -9.87 -8.81
C ILE A 175 6.00 -9.72 -7.31
N ARG A 176 4.74 -9.78 -6.91
CA ARG A 176 4.37 -9.72 -5.50
C ARG A 176 5.01 -10.86 -4.71
N PHE A 177 4.89 -12.11 -5.16
CA PHE A 177 5.48 -13.25 -4.44
C PHE A 177 7.01 -13.16 -4.41
N ALA A 178 7.66 -12.77 -5.50
CA ALA A 178 9.09 -12.52 -5.52
C ALA A 178 9.49 -11.49 -4.45
N THR A 179 8.73 -10.42 -4.31
CA THR A 179 8.96 -9.36 -3.31
C THR A 179 8.72 -9.86 -1.88
N GLN A 180 7.57 -10.48 -1.62
CA GLN A 180 7.16 -10.89 -0.27
C GLN A 180 7.99 -12.06 0.28
N LEU A 181 8.42 -12.96 -0.59
CA LEU A 181 9.18 -14.15 -0.22
C LEU A 181 10.69 -13.96 -0.36
N HIS A 182 11.15 -12.85 -0.98
CA HIS A 182 12.52 -12.64 -1.41
C HIS A 182 13.02 -13.76 -2.35
N PHE A 183 12.17 -14.14 -3.30
CA PHE A 183 12.44 -15.17 -4.30
C PHE A 183 12.79 -14.52 -5.64
N THR A 184 13.50 -15.27 -6.47
CA THR A 184 13.81 -14.88 -7.85
C THR A 184 12.75 -15.44 -8.79
N ILE A 185 12.28 -14.63 -9.74
CA ILE A 185 11.44 -15.14 -10.83
C ILE A 185 12.33 -15.89 -11.81
N GLU A 186 11.91 -17.09 -12.19
CA GLU A 186 12.63 -17.88 -13.20
C GLU A 186 12.82 -17.08 -14.50
N PRO A 187 14.00 -17.17 -15.18
CA PRO A 187 14.30 -16.35 -16.35
C PRO A 187 13.27 -16.45 -17.48
N GLU A 188 12.79 -17.66 -17.81
CA GLU A 188 11.76 -17.85 -18.85
C GLU A 188 10.44 -17.21 -18.46
N SER A 189 10.05 -17.33 -17.19
CA SER A 189 8.88 -16.69 -16.63
C SER A 189 9.00 -15.16 -16.64
N LEU A 190 10.17 -14.60 -16.30
CA LEU A 190 10.43 -13.15 -16.34
C LEU A 190 10.35 -12.61 -17.77
N GLN A 191 10.89 -13.34 -18.74
CA GLN A 191 10.80 -13.00 -20.16
C GLN A 191 9.36 -13.03 -20.66
N ALA A 192 8.58 -14.04 -20.24
CA ALA A 192 7.16 -14.16 -20.60
C ALA A 192 6.35 -13.00 -20.03
N ILE A 193 6.63 -12.52 -18.80
CA ILE A 193 6.01 -11.31 -18.24
C ILE A 193 6.30 -10.10 -19.15
N SER A 194 7.57 -9.91 -19.51
CA SER A 194 7.97 -8.79 -20.38
C SER A 194 7.28 -8.83 -21.75
N LYS A 195 7.10 -10.01 -22.33
CA LYS A 195 6.42 -10.21 -23.60
C LYS A 195 4.92 -9.95 -23.52
N ASN A 196 4.28 -10.33 -22.44
CA ASN A 196 2.84 -10.25 -22.24
C ASN A 196 2.38 -8.98 -21.47
N ASN A 197 3.27 -8.03 -21.15
CA ASN A 197 2.98 -6.90 -20.26
C ASN A 197 1.80 -6.05 -20.72
N SER A 198 1.58 -5.86 -22.03
CA SER A 198 0.45 -5.11 -22.58
C SER A 198 -0.90 -5.74 -22.28
N ARG A 199 -0.95 -7.06 -22.07
CA ARG A 199 -2.21 -7.74 -21.70
C ARG A 199 -2.72 -7.35 -20.31
N LEU A 200 -1.89 -6.68 -19.49
CA LEU A 200 -2.36 -6.16 -18.20
C LEU A 200 -3.53 -5.16 -18.36
N GLU A 201 -3.67 -4.54 -19.52
CA GLU A 201 -4.74 -3.57 -19.83
C GLU A 201 -6.16 -4.18 -19.76
N ILE A 202 -6.30 -5.49 -19.91
CA ILE A 202 -7.60 -6.16 -19.75
C ILE A 202 -8.00 -6.38 -18.27
N ILE A 203 -7.07 -6.17 -17.34
CA ILE A 203 -7.30 -6.32 -15.91
C ILE A 203 -7.85 -5.02 -15.33
N THR A 204 -8.85 -5.12 -14.47
CA THR A 204 -9.40 -3.95 -13.79
C THR A 204 -8.40 -3.35 -12.82
N ASN A 205 -8.36 -2.02 -12.74
CA ASN A 205 -7.43 -1.30 -11.87
C ASN A 205 -7.58 -1.69 -10.39
N GLU A 206 -8.79 -2.00 -9.93
CA GLU A 206 -9.05 -2.45 -8.56
C GLU A 206 -8.25 -3.72 -8.22
N ARG A 207 -8.16 -4.69 -9.16
CA ARG A 207 -7.38 -5.91 -8.96
C ARG A 207 -5.87 -5.65 -9.00
N ILE A 208 -5.44 -4.77 -9.91
CA ILE A 208 -4.02 -4.35 -9.99
C ILE A 208 -3.59 -3.69 -8.69
N VAL A 209 -4.41 -2.78 -8.16
CA VAL A 209 -4.12 -2.06 -6.90
C VAL A 209 -4.03 -2.99 -5.70
N VAL A 210 -4.84 -4.05 -5.63
CA VAL A 210 -4.72 -5.05 -4.56
C VAL A 210 -3.34 -5.71 -4.56
N GLU A 211 -2.81 -6.09 -5.72
CA GLU A 211 -1.46 -6.66 -5.81
C GLU A 211 -0.37 -5.62 -5.55
N LEU A 212 -0.55 -4.40 -6.05
CA LEU A 212 0.37 -3.29 -5.83
C LEU A 212 0.48 -2.89 -4.36
N ASN A 213 -0.65 -2.85 -3.64
CA ASN A 213 -0.66 -2.62 -2.19
C ASN A 213 0.13 -3.70 -1.45
N LYS A 214 -0.05 -4.96 -1.80
CA LYS A 214 0.69 -6.08 -1.19
C LYS A 214 2.20 -6.02 -1.48
N ILE A 215 2.60 -5.48 -2.64
CA ILE A 215 4.01 -5.19 -2.94
C ILE A 215 4.50 -4.07 -2.02
N LEU A 216 3.74 -2.99 -1.89
CA LEU A 216 4.10 -1.83 -1.10
C LEU A 216 4.13 -2.13 0.42
N GLU A 217 3.29 -3.07 0.88
CA GLU A 217 3.26 -3.57 2.27
C GLU A 217 4.41 -4.54 2.60
N SER A 218 5.16 -4.99 1.59
CA SER A 218 6.30 -5.89 1.79
C SER A 218 7.43 -5.22 2.59
N PRO A 219 8.31 -5.98 3.24
CA PRO A 219 9.44 -5.42 3.98
C PRO A 219 10.42 -4.63 3.11
N LYS A 220 10.55 -5.00 1.83
CA LYS A 220 11.42 -4.31 0.86
C LYS A 220 10.71 -4.10 -0.47
N PRO A 221 9.84 -3.09 -0.55
CA PRO A 221 9.00 -2.84 -1.73
C PRO A 221 9.80 -2.53 -3.01
N SER A 222 11.00 -1.97 -2.89
CA SER A 222 11.85 -1.65 -4.03
C SER A 222 12.09 -2.83 -4.97
N ILE A 223 12.17 -4.05 -4.44
CA ILE A 223 12.33 -5.28 -5.24
C ILE A 223 11.18 -5.40 -6.25
N GLY A 224 9.95 -5.22 -5.80
CA GLY A 224 8.77 -5.30 -6.65
C GLY A 224 8.72 -4.18 -7.69
N PHE A 225 9.01 -2.95 -7.30
CA PHE A 225 8.99 -1.81 -8.24
C PHE A 225 10.11 -1.91 -9.29
N LEU A 226 11.27 -2.43 -8.94
CA LEU A 226 12.35 -2.70 -9.90
C LEU A 226 11.93 -3.78 -10.90
N LEU A 227 11.29 -4.87 -10.46
CA LEU A 227 10.77 -5.91 -11.34
C LEU A 227 9.63 -5.40 -12.22
N LEU A 228 8.73 -4.56 -11.69
CA LEU A 228 7.67 -3.90 -12.49
C LEU A 228 8.24 -3.03 -13.60
N GLU A 229 9.32 -2.30 -13.29
CA GLU A 229 10.00 -1.46 -14.27
C GLU A 229 10.77 -2.29 -15.32
N GLU A 230 11.53 -3.30 -14.89
CA GLU A 230 12.29 -4.20 -15.75
C GLU A 230 11.40 -4.93 -16.75
N THR A 231 10.25 -5.41 -16.30
CA THR A 231 9.28 -6.14 -17.14
C THR A 231 8.41 -5.23 -18.00
N GLY A 232 8.48 -3.92 -17.80
CA GLY A 232 7.66 -2.93 -18.48
C GLY A 232 6.21 -2.86 -18.00
N LEU A 233 5.86 -3.54 -16.90
CA LEU A 233 4.51 -3.44 -16.30
C LEU A 233 4.28 -2.08 -15.66
N LEU A 234 5.32 -1.45 -15.10
CA LEU A 234 5.19 -0.18 -14.37
C LEU A 234 4.61 0.93 -15.23
N LYS A 235 5.00 1.01 -16.50
CA LYS A 235 4.50 2.04 -17.45
C LYS A 235 2.99 1.96 -17.70
N HIS A 236 2.39 0.77 -17.57
CA HIS A 236 0.94 0.57 -17.72
C HIS A 236 0.17 0.93 -16.44
N ILE A 237 0.83 0.86 -15.27
CA ILE A 237 0.22 1.09 -13.95
C ILE A 237 0.47 2.52 -13.46
N LEU A 238 1.75 2.90 -13.39
CA LEU A 238 2.26 4.15 -12.83
C LEU A 238 3.27 4.81 -13.78
N PRO A 239 2.83 5.26 -14.98
CA PRO A 239 3.72 5.96 -15.91
C PRO A 239 4.37 7.20 -15.30
N GLU A 240 3.73 7.83 -14.32
CA GLU A 240 4.26 8.96 -13.57
C GLU A 240 5.54 8.60 -12.80
N LEU A 241 5.60 7.40 -12.24
CA LEU A 241 6.79 6.91 -11.53
C LEU A 241 7.91 6.54 -12.53
N THR A 242 7.57 5.90 -13.65
CA THR A 242 8.52 5.62 -14.75
C THR A 242 9.13 6.92 -15.29
N ALA A 243 8.36 8.02 -15.35
CA ALA A 243 8.84 9.32 -15.82
C ALA A 243 9.91 9.97 -14.91
N LEU A 244 10.10 9.48 -13.68
CA LEU A 244 11.17 9.92 -12.78
C LEU A 244 12.53 9.30 -13.11
N LYS A 245 12.56 8.23 -13.92
CA LYS A 245 13.78 7.48 -14.25
C LYS A 245 14.64 8.23 -15.24
N GLY A 246 15.93 8.15 -15.02
CA GLY A 246 16.94 8.72 -15.89
C GLY A 246 17.63 9.95 -15.31
N ILE A 247 18.77 10.26 -15.88
CA ILE A 247 19.61 11.39 -15.49
C ILE A 247 19.89 12.18 -16.76
N ASP A 248 19.44 13.45 -16.78
CA ASP A 248 19.81 14.37 -17.85
C ASP A 248 21.10 15.12 -17.46
N GLU A 249 21.94 15.36 -18.45
CA GLU A 249 23.16 16.14 -18.31
C GLU A 249 23.15 17.31 -19.28
N ILE A 250 23.29 18.53 -18.74
CA ILE A 250 23.43 19.76 -19.52
C ILE A 250 24.61 20.53 -18.94
N GLU A 251 25.55 20.94 -19.80
CA GLU A 251 26.75 21.70 -19.42
C GLU A 251 27.53 21.05 -18.24
N GLY A 252 27.61 19.70 -18.21
CA GLY A 252 28.30 18.94 -17.16
C GLY A 252 27.54 18.85 -15.81
N GLN A 253 26.35 19.43 -15.74
CA GLN A 253 25.51 19.35 -14.55
C GLN A 253 24.47 18.25 -14.68
N ARG A 254 24.44 17.34 -13.70
CA ARG A 254 23.53 16.20 -13.63
C ARG A 254 22.58 16.35 -12.44
N HIS A 255 21.34 15.89 -12.60
CA HIS A 255 20.45 15.68 -11.46
C HIS A 255 20.51 14.22 -10.95
N LYS A 256 20.00 13.99 -9.76
CA LYS A 256 19.85 12.65 -9.18
C LYS A 256 18.78 11.88 -9.98
N ASP A 257 18.95 10.57 -10.14
CA ASP A 257 17.88 9.72 -10.64
C ASP A 257 16.78 9.62 -9.58
N ASN A 258 15.66 10.29 -9.83
CA ASN A 258 14.59 10.40 -8.88
C ASN A 258 13.79 9.09 -8.71
N PHE A 259 13.80 8.19 -9.71
CA PHE A 259 13.16 6.88 -9.60
C PHE A 259 13.83 6.01 -8.53
N TYR A 260 15.15 5.80 -8.65
CA TYR A 260 15.89 5.00 -7.66
C TYR A 260 15.91 5.64 -6.29
N HIS A 261 15.97 6.97 -6.24
CA HIS A 261 15.81 7.70 -4.98
C HIS A 261 14.46 7.41 -4.31
N THR A 262 13.36 7.52 -5.05
CA THR A 262 12.02 7.23 -4.54
C THR A 262 11.91 5.81 -4.00
N LEU A 263 12.51 4.83 -4.67
CA LEU A 263 12.49 3.44 -4.19
C LEU A 263 13.30 3.26 -2.88
N GLU A 264 14.42 3.96 -2.72
CA GLU A 264 15.17 3.98 -1.47
C GLU A 264 14.35 4.61 -0.32
N VAL A 265 13.63 5.71 -0.59
CA VAL A 265 12.71 6.33 0.38
C VAL A 265 11.58 5.37 0.77
N VAL A 266 11.01 4.64 -0.19
CA VAL A 266 9.96 3.64 0.09
C VAL A 266 10.48 2.49 0.95
N ASP A 267 11.69 2.01 0.73
CA ASP A 267 12.31 1.00 1.59
C ASP A 267 12.54 1.56 3.01
N ASN A 268 13.11 2.77 3.13
CA ASN A 268 13.33 3.41 4.42
C ASN A 268 12.02 3.60 5.20
N ILE A 269 10.95 3.99 4.55
CA ILE A 269 9.63 4.16 5.21
C ILE A 269 9.06 2.80 5.64
N ALA A 270 9.28 1.74 4.85
CA ALA A 270 8.79 0.40 5.15
C ALA A 270 9.39 -0.20 6.43
N GLU A 271 10.60 0.20 6.81
CA GLU A 271 11.23 -0.18 8.07
C GLU A 271 10.62 0.51 9.30
N ASN A 272 9.93 1.65 9.10
CA ASN A 272 9.47 2.52 10.18
C ASN A 272 7.95 2.52 10.39
N THR A 273 7.16 2.02 9.44
CA THR A 273 5.69 2.02 9.56
C THR A 273 5.02 0.95 8.71
N ASP A 274 3.91 0.43 9.23
CA ASP A 274 2.98 -0.43 8.49
C ASP A 274 1.82 0.36 7.86
N ASN A 275 1.80 1.69 8.00
CA ASN A 275 0.77 2.53 7.40
C ASN A 275 0.91 2.56 5.87
N LEU A 276 0.06 1.78 5.18
CA LEU A 276 0.02 1.70 3.72
C LEU A 276 -0.06 3.07 3.05
N TRP A 277 -0.82 4.00 3.62
CA TRP A 277 -1.02 5.33 3.01
C TRP A 277 0.19 6.23 3.15
N LEU A 278 0.99 6.05 4.21
CA LEU A 278 2.29 6.73 4.34
C LEU A 278 3.31 6.14 3.36
N ARG A 279 3.28 4.82 3.12
CA ARG A 279 4.11 4.18 2.08
C ARG A 279 3.71 4.67 0.68
N TRP A 280 2.41 4.86 0.40
CA TRP A 280 1.93 5.51 -0.82
C TRP A 280 2.43 6.95 -0.93
N ALA A 281 2.41 7.72 0.15
CA ALA A 281 2.95 9.08 0.17
C ALA A 281 4.45 9.08 -0.16
N ALA A 282 5.23 8.16 0.41
CA ALA A 282 6.64 7.98 0.08
C ALA A 282 6.88 7.64 -1.39
N LEU A 283 6.04 6.76 -1.97
CA LEU A 283 6.13 6.41 -3.39
C LEU A 283 5.81 7.60 -4.32
N LEU A 284 4.96 8.51 -3.87
CA LEU A 284 4.44 9.61 -4.69
C LEU A 284 5.02 10.99 -4.35
N HIS A 285 5.89 11.11 -3.31
CA HIS A 285 6.37 12.41 -2.82
C HIS A 285 7.06 13.25 -3.90
N ASP A 286 7.73 12.62 -4.81
CA ASP A 286 8.54 13.24 -5.86
C ASP A 286 7.94 13.20 -7.27
N ILE A 287 6.70 12.67 -7.46
CA ILE A 287 6.12 12.50 -8.80
C ILE A 287 5.97 13.82 -9.57
N GLY A 288 5.82 14.93 -8.88
CA GLY A 288 5.77 16.26 -9.46
C GLY A 288 7.10 16.74 -10.05
N LYS A 289 8.22 16.08 -9.76
CA LYS A 289 9.54 16.47 -10.32
C LYS A 289 9.61 16.31 -11.83
N ALA A 290 9.01 15.27 -12.40
CA ALA A 290 9.03 15.05 -13.84
C ALA A 290 8.42 16.24 -14.63
N PRO A 291 7.20 16.71 -14.37
CA PRO A 291 6.58 17.84 -15.08
C PRO A 291 7.20 19.19 -14.73
N THR A 292 7.81 19.35 -13.56
CA THR A 292 8.38 20.63 -13.10
C THR A 292 9.88 20.79 -13.39
N LYS A 293 10.53 19.74 -13.91
CA LYS A 293 11.97 19.74 -14.24
C LYS A 293 12.32 20.86 -15.23
N ARG A 294 13.26 21.74 -14.85
CA ARG A 294 13.79 22.83 -15.69
C ARG A 294 15.29 22.96 -15.47
N PHE A 295 16.00 23.33 -16.53
CA PHE A 295 17.41 23.66 -16.46
C PHE A 295 17.61 25.18 -16.55
N HIS A 296 18.40 25.72 -15.61
CA HIS A 296 18.80 27.13 -15.59
C HIS A 296 20.30 27.23 -15.57
N LYS A 297 20.91 27.98 -16.50
CA LYS A 297 22.38 28.13 -16.61
C LYS A 297 23.06 28.53 -15.30
N LYS A 298 22.40 29.34 -14.48
CA LYS A 298 22.96 29.83 -13.19
C LYS A 298 22.77 28.83 -12.05
N ASN A 299 21.64 28.14 -12.00
CA ASN A 299 21.21 27.34 -10.83
C ASN A 299 21.24 25.83 -11.10
N GLY A 300 21.53 25.40 -12.36
CA GLY A 300 21.44 23.99 -12.75
C GLY A 300 20.01 23.50 -12.86
N TRP A 301 19.81 22.24 -12.51
CA TRP A 301 18.49 21.60 -12.51
C TRP A 301 17.64 22.07 -11.33
N THR A 302 16.39 22.44 -11.61
CA THR A 302 15.41 22.88 -10.62
C THR A 302 14.09 22.16 -10.81
N PHE A 303 13.32 22.02 -9.71
CA PHE A 303 12.04 21.31 -9.65
C PHE A 303 11.01 22.15 -8.85
N HIS A 304 10.94 23.45 -9.11
CA HIS A 304 10.12 24.36 -8.33
C HIS A 304 8.65 23.93 -8.30
N ALA A 305 8.04 23.99 -7.11
CA ALA A 305 6.65 23.65 -6.82
C ALA A 305 6.28 22.18 -7.18
N HIS A 306 7.26 21.25 -7.19
CA HIS A 306 6.98 19.84 -7.47
C HIS A 306 6.05 19.21 -6.43
N GLU A 307 6.08 19.65 -5.17
CA GLU A 307 5.19 19.17 -4.11
C GLU A 307 3.73 19.54 -4.41
N PHE A 308 3.51 20.77 -4.89
CA PHE A 308 2.19 21.24 -5.27
C PHE A 308 1.63 20.49 -6.50
N GLU A 309 2.45 20.34 -7.54
CA GLU A 309 2.06 19.57 -8.72
C GLU A 309 1.88 18.09 -8.40
N GLY A 310 2.78 17.50 -7.62
CA GLY A 310 2.67 16.13 -7.13
C GLY A 310 1.36 15.88 -6.36
N SER A 311 1.01 16.79 -5.45
CA SER A 311 -0.25 16.72 -4.70
C SER A 311 -1.49 16.70 -5.60
N LYS A 312 -1.52 17.48 -6.68
CA LYS A 312 -2.60 17.44 -7.68
C LYS A 312 -2.62 16.13 -8.45
N MET A 313 -1.43 15.61 -8.82
CA MET A 313 -1.30 14.34 -9.53
C MET A 313 -1.85 13.18 -8.71
N VAL A 314 -1.74 13.19 -7.38
CA VAL A 314 -2.31 12.16 -6.49
C VAL A 314 -3.80 11.97 -6.74
N TYR A 315 -4.60 13.05 -6.86
CA TYR A 315 -6.03 12.93 -7.14
C TYR A 315 -6.31 12.20 -8.45
N HIS A 316 -5.62 12.58 -9.52
CA HIS A 316 -5.81 11.97 -10.85
C HIS A 316 -5.37 10.50 -10.87
N LEU A 317 -4.28 10.19 -10.18
CA LEU A 317 -3.75 8.83 -10.03
C LEU A 317 -4.72 7.95 -9.25
N PHE A 318 -5.20 8.38 -8.08
CA PHE A 318 -6.17 7.63 -7.27
C PHE A 318 -7.47 7.39 -8.05
N LYS A 319 -7.97 8.40 -8.77
CA LYS A 319 -9.16 8.26 -9.61
C LYS A 319 -8.96 7.25 -10.74
N ARG A 320 -7.82 7.30 -11.45
CA ARG A 320 -7.48 6.39 -12.55
C ARG A 320 -7.34 4.94 -12.04
N LEU A 321 -6.66 4.75 -10.92
CA LEU A 321 -6.44 3.44 -10.31
C LEU A 321 -7.64 2.92 -9.51
N LYS A 322 -8.76 3.65 -9.45
CA LYS A 322 -9.94 3.28 -8.66
C LYS A 322 -9.66 3.12 -7.17
N MET A 323 -8.71 3.88 -6.65
CA MET A 323 -8.40 3.94 -5.23
C MET A 323 -9.42 4.83 -4.48
N PRO A 324 -9.50 4.73 -3.14
CA PRO A 324 -10.45 5.52 -2.35
C PRO A 324 -10.22 7.04 -2.49
N LEU A 325 -11.25 7.79 -2.92
CA LEU A 325 -11.23 9.25 -3.03
C LEU A 325 -11.76 9.94 -1.75
N ASN A 326 -11.38 9.45 -0.60
CA ASN A 326 -11.79 9.89 0.73
C ASN A 326 -10.62 10.49 1.52
N ASP A 327 -10.69 10.46 2.83
CA ASP A 327 -9.65 11.00 3.72
C ASP A 327 -8.27 10.35 3.52
N LYS A 328 -8.22 9.10 3.05
CA LYS A 328 -6.96 8.43 2.69
C LYS A 328 -6.23 9.14 1.54
N MET A 329 -6.97 9.52 0.49
CA MET A 329 -6.41 10.30 -0.61
C MET A 329 -5.96 11.69 -0.14
N LYS A 330 -6.79 12.38 0.65
CA LYS A 330 -6.45 13.70 1.21
C LYS A 330 -5.20 13.62 2.09
N TYR A 331 -5.07 12.56 2.87
CA TYR A 331 -3.87 12.29 3.66
C TYR A 331 -2.63 12.18 2.76
N VAL A 332 -2.66 11.35 1.72
CA VAL A 332 -1.53 11.20 0.78
C VAL A 332 -1.22 12.53 0.09
N GLN A 333 -2.24 13.27 -0.38
CA GLN A 333 -2.06 14.60 -0.98
C GLN A 333 -1.35 15.57 -0.03
N LYS A 334 -1.77 15.57 1.24
CA LYS A 334 -1.19 16.44 2.26
C LYS A 334 0.28 16.08 2.56
N MET A 335 0.58 14.78 2.67
CA MET A 335 1.95 14.31 2.86
C MET A 335 2.86 14.70 1.70
N VAL A 336 2.41 14.48 0.46
CA VAL A 336 3.15 14.89 -0.75
C VAL A 336 3.35 16.40 -0.80
N PHE A 337 2.32 17.18 -0.50
CA PHE A 337 2.40 18.65 -0.51
C PHE A 337 3.36 19.21 0.53
N MET A 338 3.51 18.54 1.66
CA MET A 338 4.34 19.02 2.78
C MET A 338 5.72 18.35 2.87
N SER A 339 6.03 17.40 1.99
CA SER A 339 7.20 16.51 2.08
C SER A 339 8.55 17.22 2.20
N SER A 340 8.71 18.43 1.67
CA SER A 340 9.96 19.20 1.78
C SER A 340 10.03 20.17 2.98
N ARG A 341 8.90 20.44 3.67
CA ARG A 341 8.84 21.47 4.70
C ARG A 341 9.71 21.17 5.94
N PRO A 342 9.64 19.96 6.55
CA PRO A 342 10.53 19.61 7.65
C PRO A 342 12.02 19.62 7.27
N ILE A 343 12.35 19.29 6.01
CA ILE A 343 13.72 19.32 5.50
C ILE A 343 14.26 20.76 5.53
N ALA A 344 13.47 21.71 5.03
CA ALA A 344 13.83 23.13 5.04
C ALA A 344 14.04 23.66 6.48
N LEU A 345 13.21 23.22 7.44
CA LEU A 345 13.39 23.56 8.86
C LEU A 345 14.66 22.97 9.46
N ALA A 346 15.03 21.76 9.04
CA ALA A 346 16.23 21.09 9.55
C ALA A 346 17.54 21.71 9.02
N ASP A 347 17.51 22.43 7.92
CA ASP A 347 18.68 23.09 7.32
C ASP A 347 18.96 24.48 7.92
N ASP A 348 17.94 25.17 8.45
CA ASP A 348 18.02 26.52 9.01
C ASP A 348 17.97 26.53 10.57
N MET A 349 18.19 27.68 11.18
CA MET A 349 17.91 27.87 12.63
C MET A 349 16.39 27.77 12.84
N VAL A 350 15.94 26.72 13.50
CA VAL A 350 14.55 26.41 13.73
C VAL A 350 13.87 27.46 14.60
N SER A 351 13.07 28.34 14.01
CA SER A 351 12.28 29.31 14.75
C SER A 351 10.98 28.71 15.29
N ASP A 352 10.50 29.19 16.43
CA ASP A 352 9.22 28.77 17.01
C ASP A 352 8.06 29.03 16.04
N SER A 353 8.05 30.14 15.31
CA SER A 353 6.99 30.45 14.33
C SER A 353 6.96 29.47 13.16
N ALA A 354 8.12 29.06 12.67
CA ALA A 354 8.20 28.06 11.60
C ALA A 354 7.69 26.68 12.08
N VAL A 355 7.99 26.31 13.33
CA VAL A 355 7.47 25.07 13.95
C VAL A 355 5.95 25.15 14.17
N ARG A 356 5.44 26.29 14.70
CA ARG A 356 3.99 26.50 14.86
C ARG A 356 3.26 26.32 13.53
N ARG A 357 3.79 26.92 12.45
CA ARG A 357 3.20 26.76 11.10
C ARG A 357 3.25 25.31 10.64
N LEU A 358 4.35 24.61 10.83
CA LEU A 358 4.45 23.19 10.48
C LEU A 358 3.40 22.35 11.23
N VAL A 359 3.32 22.52 12.56
CA VAL A 359 2.38 21.78 13.41
C VAL A 359 0.93 22.10 13.05
N PHE A 360 0.61 23.39 12.85
CA PHE A 360 -0.71 23.81 12.44
C PHE A 360 -1.12 23.24 11.07
N ASP A 361 -0.24 23.35 10.09
CA ASP A 361 -0.52 22.88 8.72
C ASP A 361 -0.58 21.35 8.65
N ALA A 362 0.29 20.63 9.36
CA ALA A 362 0.28 19.17 9.40
C ALA A 362 -0.90 18.62 10.24
N GLY A 363 -1.24 19.30 11.35
CA GLY A 363 -2.24 18.83 12.30
C GLY A 363 -1.86 17.46 12.88
N ASP A 364 -2.81 16.55 12.94
CA ASP A 364 -2.60 15.20 13.52
C ASP A 364 -1.58 14.34 12.76
N TYR A 365 -1.14 14.79 11.57
CA TYR A 365 -0.21 14.03 10.73
C TYR A 365 1.24 14.50 10.84
N VAL A 366 1.59 15.35 11.81
CA VAL A 366 2.95 15.90 11.95
C VAL A 366 4.00 14.80 12.16
N ASP A 367 3.68 13.76 12.93
CA ASP A 367 4.60 12.65 13.20
C ASP A 367 4.85 11.79 11.96
N ASP A 368 3.78 11.52 11.20
CA ASP A 368 3.87 10.81 9.92
C ASP A 368 4.68 11.62 8.89
N LEU A 369 4.48 12.94 8.85
CA LEU A 369 5.22 13.84 7.98
C LEU A 369 6.72 13.84 8.34
N MET A 370 7.07 13.91 9.62
CA MET A 370 8.45 13.82 10.07
C MET A 370 9.08 12.47 9.68
N THR A 371 8.34 11.37 9.83
CA THR A 371 8.80 10.03 9.45
C THR A 371 9.05 9.94 7.94
N LEU A 372 8.17 10.51 7.11
CA LEU A 372 8.36 10.59 5.66
C LEU A 372 9.64 11.37 5.29
N CYS A 373 9.85 12.52 5.91
CA CYS A 373 11.00 13.37 5.60
C CYS A 373 12.33 12.78 6.09
N GLU A 374 12.32 12.06 7.21
CA GLU A 374 13.50 11.31 7.69
C GLU A 374 13.84 10.16 6.73
N ALA A 375 12.83 9.47 6.19
CA ALA A 375 13.02 8.42 5.19
C ALA A 375 13.61 8.94 3.87
N ASP A 376 13.38 10.22 3.53
CA ASP A 376 13.93 10.88 2.33
C ASP A 376 15.44 11.16 2.44
N ILE A 377 16.06 11.00 3.63
CA ILE A 377 17.49 11.12 3.82
C ILE A 377 18.20 9.89 3.25
N THR A 378 18.56 9.94 1.97
CA THR A 378 19.21 8.83 1.26
C THR A 378 20.70 9.06 0.99
N THR A 379 21.33 9.98 1.72
CA THR A 379 22.76 10.27 1.55
C THR A 379 23.65 9.14 2.04
N LYS A 380 24.58 8.69 1.22
CA LYS A 380 25.58 7.68 1.58
C LYS A 380 26.80 8.24 2.35
N ASN A 381 26.86 9.56 2.55
CA ASN A 381 27.91 10.20 3.32
C ASN A 381 27.58 10.15 4.82
N PRO A 382 28.35 9.40 5.66
CA PRO A 382 28.01 9.20 7.07
C PRO A 382 27.96 10.51 7.87
N LYS A 383 28.82 11.48 7.55
CA LYS A 383 28.84 12.79 8.24
C LYS A 383 27.59 13.61 7.92
N LYS A 384 27.16 13.61 6.65
CA LYS A 384 25.91 14.27 6.23
C LYS A 384 24.70 13.57 6.82
N PHE A 385 24.67 12.25 6.79
CA PHE A 385 23.59 11.45 7.38
C PHE A 385 23.42 11.77 8.86
N GLN A 386 24.52 11.73 9.64
CA GLN A 386 24.48 12.05 11.06
C GLN A 386 24.05 13.51 11.32
N LYS A 387 24.50 14.46 10.50
CA LYS A 387 24.08 15.86 10.60
C LYS A 387 22.56 15.98 10.41
N TYR A 388 22.01 15.41 9.33
CA TYR A 388 20.57 15.48 9.06
C TYR A 388 19.76 14.80 10.16
N HIS A 389 20.17 13.62 10.60
CA HIS A 389 19.49 12.90 11.67
C HIS A 389 19.46 13.72 12.98
N ASN A 390 20.56 14.35 13.36
CA ASN A 390 20.61 15.23 14.53
C ASN A 390 19.68 16.45 14.36
N ASN A 391 19.65 17.05 13.17
CA ASN A 391 18.80 18.19 12.88
C ASN A 391 17.31 17.81 12.97
N PHE A 392 16.91 16.66 12.41
CA PHE A 392 15.53 16.17 12.53
C PHE A 392 15.14 15.89 13.98
N LYS A 393 16.07 15.36 14.79
CA LYS A 393 15.83 15.19 16.22
C LYS A 393 15.55 16.54 16.89
N LEU A 394 16.35 17.57 16.59
CA LEU A 394 16.11 18.92 17.12
C LEU A 394 14.74 19.48 16.71
N VAL A 395 14.31 19.23 15.45
CA VAL A 395 12.98 19.64 14.99
C VAL A 395 11.90 18.91 15.77
N ARG A 396 12.01 17.58 16.01
CA ARG A 396 11.05 16.81 16.81
C ARG A 396 10.97 17.32 18.25
N ASP A 397 12.13 17.53 18.90
CA ASP A 397 12.18 18.06 20.25
C ASP A 397 11.50 19.44 20.33
N LYS A 398 11.72 20.27 19.31
CA LYS A 398 11.11 21.60 19.21
C LYS A 398 9.59 21.55 18.93
N ILE A 399 9.13 20.58 18.15
CA ILE A 399 7.69 20.33 17.95
C ILE A 399 7.03 20.04 19.30
N VAL A 400 7.59 19.14 20.10
CA VAL A 400 7.05 18.81 21.44
C VAL A 400 7.01 20.04 22.34
N GLU A 401 8.11 20.81 22.43
CA GLU A 401 8.18 22.02 23.23
C GLU A 401 7.11 23.06 22.85
N VAL A 402 6.95 23.29 21.53
CA VAL A 402 5.97 24.27 21.01
C VAL A 402 4.53 23.78 21.24
N GLU A 403 4.26 22.49 21.07
CA GLU A 403 2.93 21.94 21.31
C GLU A 403 2.53 22.00 22.79
N GLU A 404 3.43 21.63 23.69
CA GLU A 404 3.18 21.70 25.14
C GLU A 404 2.92 23.14 25.61
N ARG A 405 3.66 24.12 25.07
CA ARG A 405 3.54 25.52 25.43
C ARG A 405 2.34 26.21 24.78
N ASP A 406 2.15 26.03 23.47
CA ASP A 406 1.30 26.90 22.66
C ASP A 406 0.01 26.20 22.18
N GLN A 407 -0.13 24.88 22.34
CA GLN A 407 -1.31 24.07 21.98
C GLN A 407 -1.81 24.35 20.55
N ILE A 408 -0.87 24.38 19.59
CA ILE A 408 -1.13 24.83 18.21
C ILE A 408 -1.79 23.78 17.33
N ARG A 409 -1.65 22.49 17.66
CA ARG A 409 -2.19 21.41 16.84
C ARG A 409 -3.72 21.55 16.71
N ASN A 410 -4.21 21.72 15.48
CA ASN A 410 -5.64 21.87 15.17
C ASN A 410 -6.34 23.03 15.89
N PHE A 411 -5.60 24.05 16.39
CA PHE A 411 -6.24 25.16 17.07
C PHE A 411 -7.19 25.95 16.15
N GLN A 412 -8.23 26.51 16.72
CA GLN A 412 -9.06 27.53 16.09
C GLN A 412 -8.78 28.87 16.76
N PRO A 413 -8.76 29.98 16.02
CA PRO A 413 -8.65 31.29 16.64
C PRO A 413 -9.63 31.42 17.80
N PRO A 414 -9.17 31.82 19.00
CA PRO A 414 -10.02 31.80 20.20
C PRO A 414 -11.17 32.81 20.19
N VAL A 415 -11.27 33.64 19.14
CA VAL A 415 -12.42 34.51 18.85
C VAL A 415 -13.23 33.91 17.70
N SER A 416 -14.53 33.68 17.95
CA SER A 416 -15.44 33.11 16.95
C SER A 416 -15.91 34.13 15.92
N GLY A 417 -16.42 33.65 14.79
CA GLY A 417 -17.06 34.55 13.80
C GLY A 417 -18.35 35.20 14.32
N GLU A 418 -19.07 34.51 15.21
CA GLU A 418 -20.27 35.03 15.87
C GLU A 418 -19.91 36.20 16.81
N GLU A 419 -18.89 36.02 17.62
CA GLU A 419 -18.37 37.07 18.51
C GLU A 419 -17.93 38.32 17.75
N ILE A 420 -17.28 38.15 16.57
CA ILE A 420 -16.93 39.28 15.70
C ILE A 420 -18.18 40.01 15.19
N MET A 421 -19.19 39.22 14.74
CA MET A 421 -20.45 39.78 14.27
C MET A 421 -21.19 40.55 15.36
N GLU A 422 -21.26 40.01 16.57
CA GLU A 422 -21.90 40.65 17.73
C GLU A 422 -21.16 41.93 18.14
N THR A 423 -19.81 41.87 18.20
CA THR A 423 -18.99 42.99 18.66
C THR A 423 -19.09 44.19 17.73
N PHE A 424 -19.19 43.97 16.41
CA PHE A 424 -19.22 45.06 15.42
C PHE A 424 -20.62 45.29 14.81
N GLY A 425 -21.65 44.56 15.24
CA GLY A 425 -23.01 44.69 14.70
C GLY A 425 -23.12 44.37 13.20
N ILE A 426 -22.30 43.49 12.67
CA ILE A 426 -22.21 43.16 11.25
C ILE A 426 -22.81 41.80 10.91
N LYS A 427 -23.27 41.63 9.69
CA LYS A 427 -23.70 40.32 9.14
C LYS A 427 -22.50 39.56 8.61
N PRO A 428 -22.66 38.23 8.32
CA PRO A 428 -21.57 37.43 7.70
C PRO A 428 -20.99 38.18 6.49
N SER A 429 -19.68 38.40 6.54
CA SER A 429 -19.00 39.27 5.58
C SER A 429 -17.51 38.88 5.44
N ARG A 430 -16.84 39.47 4.44
CA ARG A 430 -15.42 39.21 4.16
C ARG A 430 -14.51 39.70 5.30
N GLU A 431 -14.89 40.76 6.01
CA GLU A 431 -14.16 41.37 7.12
C GLU A 431 -13.95 40.38 8.26
N ILE A 432 -14.95 39.51 8.55
CA ILE A 432 -14.86 38.46 9.56
C ILE A 432 -13.71 37.49 9.23
N GLY A 433 -13.68 37.04 7.98
CA GLY A 433 -12.60 36.19 7.49
C GLY A 433 -11.22 36.83 7.61
N THR A 434 -11.14 38.13 7.25
CA THR A 434 -9.90 38.91 7.33
C THR A 434 -9.38 39.03 8.78
N ILE A 435 -10.29 39.34 9.72
CA ILE A 435 -9.95 39.43 11.16
C ILE A 435 -9.49 38.09 11.69
N LYS A 436 -10.24 37.00 11.42
CA LYS A 436 -9.87 35.64 11.86
C LYS A 436 -8.51 35.21 11.32
N GLU A 437 -8.24 35.48 10.05
CA GLU A 437 -6.97 35.17 9.42
C GLU A 437 -5.81 35.95 10.08
N LYS A 438 -6.01 37.24 10.36
CA LYS A 438 -5.00 38.07 11.03
C LYS A 438 -4.72 37.59 12.45
N ILE A 439 -5.73 37.18 13.22
CA ILE A 439 -5.56 36.60 14.55
C ILE A 439 -4.76 35.30 14.46
N LYS A 440 -5.13 34.40 13.53
CA LYS A 440 -4.42 33.16 13.29
C LYS A 440 -2.94 33.40 12.98
N GLU A 441 -2.64 34.30 12.04
CA GLU A 441 -1.27 34.63 11.67
C GLU A 441 -0.46 35.20 12.85
N ALA A 442 -1.06 36.09 13.64
CA ALA A 442 -0.41 36.66 14.81
C ALA A 442 -0.06 35.61 15.89
N ILE A 443 -0.94 34.61 16.08
CA ILE A 443 -0.67 33.48 16.99
C ILE A 443 0.46 32.62 16.44
N LEU A 444 0.43 32.27 15.15
CA LEU A 444 1.46 31.45 14.51
C LEU A 444 2.83 32.14 14.52
N GLU A 445 2.89 33.44 14.32
CA GLU A 445 4.13 34.23 14.44
C GLU A 445 4.57 34.44 15.91
N GLY A 446 3.67 34.21 16.88
CA GLY A 446 3.95 34.42 18.30
C GLY A 446 3.90 35.88 18.70
N GLU A 447 3.24 36.73 17.91
CA GLU A 447 2.97 38.13 18.25
C GLU A 447 2.01 38.23 19.43
N ILE A 448 1.05 37.28 19.52
CA ILE A 448 0.12 37.14 20.63
C ILE A 448 0.05 35.68 21.09
N PRO A 449 -0.25 35.40 22.37
CA PRO A 449 -0.54 34.03 22.83
C PRO A 449 -1.87 33.52 22.25
N ASN A 450 -2.04 32.19 22.24
CA ASN A 450 -3.28 31.52 21.85
C ASN A 450 -4.31 31.60 22.99
N GLU A 451 -4.70 32.80 23.35
CA GLU A 451 -5.64 33.12 24.43
C GLU A 451 -6.71 34.10 23.96
N HIS A 452 -7.92 33.93 24.49
CA HIS A 452 -9.10 34.71 24.06
C HIS A 452 -8.89 36.23 24.23
N GLU A 453 -8.39 36.69 25.37
CA GLU A 453 -8.21 38.12 25.63
C GLU A 453 -7.25 38.79 24.66
N ALA A 454 -6.09 38.17 24.40
CA ALA A 454 -5.13 38.67 23.43
C ALA A 454 -5.70 38.73 22.00
N ALA A 455 -6.40 37.69 21.60
CA ALA A 455 -7.06 37.61 20.30
C ALA A 455 -8.21 38.63 20.18
N PHE A 456 -8.97 38.85 21.24
CA PHE A 456 -10.06 39.85 21.28
C PHE A 456 -9.52 41.27 21.13
N GLN A 457 -8.44 41.61 21.82
CA GLN A 457 -7.80 42.93 21.66
C GLN A 457 -7.28 43.14 20.22
N LEU A 458 -6.69 42.12 19.61
CA LEU A 458 -6.27 42.19 18.21
C LEU A 458 -7.48 42.29 17.27
N MET A 459 -8.59 41.59 17.55
CA MET A 459 -9.84 41.72 16.81
C MET A 459 -10.36 43.16 16.78
N LEU A 460 -10.39 43.82 17.94
CA LEU A 460 -10.83 45.23 18.03
C LEU A 460 -9.97 46.14 17.18
N LYS A 461 -8.63 46.03 17.30
CA LYS A 461 -7.66 46.80 16.53
C LYS A 461 -7.82 46.61 15.01
N GLU A 462 -7.96 45.36 14.57
CA GLU A 462 -8.13 45.04 13.13
C GLU A 462 -9.52 45.48 12.62
N GLY A 463 -10.56 45.40 13.46
CA GLY A 463 -11.88 45.88 13.15
C GLY A 463 -11.88 47.41 12.88
N GLU A 464 -11.26 48.18 13.78
CA GLU A 464 -11.09 49.62 13.58
C GLU A 464 -10.32 49.93 12.30
N ARG A 465 -9.23 49.17 11.98
CA ARG A 465 -8.46 49.33 10.73
C ARG A 465 -9.34 49.08 9.47
N LEU A 466 -10.32 48.18 9.58
CA LEU A 466 -11.27 47.89 8.52
C LEU A 466 -12.47 48.85 8.50
N GLY A 467 -12.49 49.87 9.36
CA GLY A 467 -13.56 50.88 9.46
C GLY A 467 -14.80 50.38 10.21
N LEU A 468 -14.69 49.31 10.98
CA LEU A 468 -15.77 48.78 11.82
C LEU A 468 -15.77 49.50 13.17
N THR A 469 -16.95 49.77 13.69
CA THR A 469 -17.15 50.37 15.03
C THR A 469 -17.77 49.37 15.96
N ARG A 470 -17.29 49.32 17.19
CA ARG A 470 -17.88 48.46 18.23
C ARG A 470 -19.28 48.97 18.60
N VAL A 471 -20.25 48.06 18.68
CA VAL A 471 -21.64 48.34 19.06
C VAL A 471 -21.82 48.34 20.57
#